data_4e92372453736e3a337073f6bcb31500
#
_entry.id   4e92372453736e3a337073f6bcb31500
#
_cell.length_a   1.000
_cell.length_b   1.000
_cell.length_c   1.000
_cell.angle_alpha   90.00
_cell.angle_beta   90.00
_cell.angle_gamma   90.00
#
_symmetry.space_group_name_H-M   'P 1'
#
loop_
_entity.id
_entity.type
_entity.pdbx_description
1 polymer ?
#
loop_
_entity_poly.entity_id
_entity_poly.type
_entity_poly.pdbx_seq_one_letter_code
_entity_poly.pdbx_strand_id
1 'polypeptide(L)'
;MATVAAALLVLPAATATASTTANSPWPGGSAVTNADGTNVLGGNMSGLSFGGPDVLWAVKNGPGTLYRLVRNGSKWQPDTANGWSSGKQLRYRSGKGDPDAEAVVATPDGVVAATERDGDNSKTSALKVLRYDVSGTAKTLSAKAEWDLTADLPKVSANDGLEAVSWIPDSALTAKGFVDQRTKAPYNPGSYPGHGTGLYLVGLESNGMIYAYALDQAGGKYTRVASFASGLDSIMELEYEASTGKLWAVCDDNCGGDSATLAVDGQGAFAVTATYDRPSGMPDYNNEGFAISATCASGTKQVVWADDGNESGHALRAGTLSCG
;
A
#
# COMPACT_ATOMS: atom_id res chain seq x y z
N MET A 1 50.28 -8.25 -53.42
CA MET A 1 49.71 -7.94 -52.08
C MET A 1 48.39 -7.23 -52.31
N ALA A 2 47.27 -7.87 -52.06
CA ALA A 2 45.96 -7.29 -52.25
C ALA A 2 45.40 -6.92 -50.87
N THR A 3 45.12 -5.65 -50.63
CA THR A 3 44.51 -5.10 -49.43
C THR A 3 42.99 -5.23 -49.52
N VAL A 4 42.39 -6.04 -48.61
CA VAL A 4 40.94 -6.13 -48.46
C VAL A 4 40.50 -5.04 -47.45
N ALA A 5 39.73 -4.09 -47.92
CA ALA A 5 39.08 -3.09 -47.07
C ALA A 5 37.78 -3.66 -46.50
N ALA A 6 37.67 -3.82 -45.18
CA ALA A 6 36.44 -4.20 -44.50
C ALA A 6 35.60 -2.93 -44.22
N ALA A 7 34.42 -2.87 -44.82
CA ALA A 7 33.44 -1.81 -44.53
C ALA A 7 32.64 -2.19 -43.28
N LEU A 8 32.76 -1.40 -42.22
CA LEU A 8 31.88 -1.49 -41.03
C LEU A 8 30.50 -0.90 -41.40
N LEU A 9 29.47 -1.75 -41.41
CA LEU A 9 28.07 -1.30 -41.40
C LEU A 9 27.71 -0.86 -39.96
N VAL A 10 27.52 0.42 -39.75
CA VAL A 10 26.91 0.96 -38.55
C VAL A 10 25.40 0.94 -38.74
N LEU A 11 24.72 0.01 -38.06
CA LEU A 11 23.27 0.01 -37.98
C LEU A 11 22.81 1.10 -37.01
N PRO A 12 21.82 1.94 -37.38
CA PRO A 12 21.28 2.93 -36.47
C PRO A 12 20.54 2.20 -35.34
N ALA A 13 20.85 2.53 -34.07
CA ALA A 13 20.11 2.11 -32.92
C ALA A 13 18.69 2.72 -33.01
N ALA A 14 17.67 1.87 -33.11
CA ALA A 14 16.29 2.29 -32.98
C ALA A 14 16.05 2.74 -31.53
N THR A 15 15.89 4.04 -31.33
CA THR A 15 15.38 4.56 -30.06
C THR A 15 13.92 4.19 -29.96
N ALA A 16 13.60 3.22 -29.08
CA ALA A 16 12.24 2.96 -28.68
C ALA A 16 11.75 4.21 -27.93
N THR A 17 10.91 5.02 -28.57
CA THR A 17 10.12 6.02 -27.87
C THR A 17 9.11 5.27 -27.01
N ALA A 18 9.24 5.35 -25.68
CA ALA A 18 8.19 4.93 -24.78
C ALA A 18 6.93 5.72 -25.13
N SER A 19 5.91 5.05 -25.63
CA SER A 19 4.60 5.64 -25.85
C SER A 19 4.00 5.83 -24.46
N THR A 20 3.95 7.04 -23.94
CA THR A 20 3.13 7.37 -22.78
C THR A 20 1.68 7.21 -23.21
N THR A 21 1.07 6.06 -22.94
CA THR A 21 -0.36 5.92 -23.09
C THR A 21 -1.01 6.81 -22.03
N ALA A 22 -1.89 7.73 -22.47
CA ALA A 22 -2.67 8.55 -21.54
C ALA A 22 -3.45 7.64 -20.58
N ASN A 23 -3.58 8.08 -19.33
CA ASN A 23 -4.40 7.36 -18.35
C ASN A 23 -5.83 7.20 -18.83
N SER A 24 -6.47 6.14 -18.39
CA SER A 24 -7.90 5.94 -18.55
C SER A 24 -8.67 6.75 -17.49
N PRO A 25 -9.90 7.17 -17.75
CA PRO A 25 -10.75 7.72 -16.72
C PRO A 25 -10.94 6.74 -15.56
N TRP A 26 -11.16 7.26 -14.34
CA TRP A 26 -11.46 6.44 -13.16
C TRP A 26 -12.56 5.39 -13.45
N PRO A 27 -12.34 4.10 -13.13
CA PRO A 27 -13.26 3.03 -13.50
C PRO A 27 -14.46 2.91 -12.54
N GLY A 28 -14.93 4.02 -12.01
CA GLY A 28 -16.06 4.12 -11.08
C GLY A 28 -16.84 5.42 -11.30
N GLY A 29 -17.61 5.81 -10.28
CA GLY A 29 -18.33 7.08 -10.30
C GLY A 29 -17.37 8.28 -10.19
N SER A 30 -17.70 9.38 -10.87
CA SER A 30 -16.94 10.62 -10.77
C SER A 30 -17.15 11.37 -9.46
N ALA A 31 -18.29 11.14 -8.79
CA ALA A 31 -18.65 11.84 -7.55
C ALA A 31 -17.82 11.35 -6.36
N VAL A 32 -17.32 12.31 -5.58
CA VAL A 32 -16.61 12.07 -4.33
C VAL A 32 -17.26 12.88 -3.22
N THR A 33 -17.38 12.30 -2.04
CA THR A 33 -18.01 12.90 -0.87
C THR A 33 -17.10 12.82 0.36
N ASN A 34 -17.28 13.75 1.30
CA ASN A 34 -16.61 13.67 2.60
C ASN A 34 -17.11 12.45 3.36
N ALA A 35 -16.19 11.58 3.79
CA ALA A 35 -16.50 10.31 4.41
C ALA A 35 -16.34 10.30 5.94
N ASP A 36 -16.01 11.43 6.54
CA ASP A 36 -15.92 11.65 8.00
C ASP A 36 -16.69 12.88 8.45
N GLY A 37 -16.76 13.11 9.76
CA GLY A 37 -17.26 14.35 10.35
C GLY A 37 -16.20 15.45 10.33
N THR A 38 -16.63 16.72 10.23
CA THR A 38 -15.71 17.86 10.21
C THR A 38 -14.82 17.88 11.47
N ASN A 39 -13.51 17.93 11.28
CA ASN A 39 -12.48 17.96 12.32
C ASN A 39 -12.52 16.77 13.32
N VAL A 40 -13.09 15.62 12.91
CA VAL A 40 -13.14 14.42 13.77
C VAL A 40 -11.78 13.72 13.81
N LEU A 41 -11.13 13.58 12.67
CA LEU A 41 -9.85 12.88 12.56
C LEU A 41 -8.66 13.85 12.57
N GLY A 42 -8.76 15.00 11.92
CA GLY A 42 -7.65 15.97 11.77
C GLY A 42 -6.61 15.49 10.75
N GLY A 43 -5.56 16.25 10.55
CA GLY A 43 -4.48 15.96 9.58
C GLY A 43 -3.60 14.77 9.93
N ASN A 44 -2.64 14.49 9.07
CA ASN A 44 -1.69 13.39 9.16
C ASN A 44 -2.34 11.99 9.05
N MET A 45 -3.48 11.90 8.34
CA MET A 45 -4.09 10.61 8.02
C MET A 45 -3.44 10.03 6.77
N SER A 46 -2.78 8.91 6.95
CA SER A 46 -2.13 8.17 5.89
C SER A 46 -2.88 6.86 5.57
N GLY A 47 -2.26 5.70 5.60
CA GLY A 47 -2.78 4.42 5.10
C GLY A 47 -4.17 4.00 5.61
N LEU A 48 -4.89 3.28 4.77
CA LEU A 48 -6.24 2.74 5.03
C LEU A 48 -6.33 1.25 4.70
N SER A 49 -7.16 0.51 5.44
CA SER A 49 -7.49 -0.89 5.09
C SER A 49 -8.85 -1.30 5.64
N PHE A 50 -9.70 -1.93 4.83
CA PHE A 50 -10.94 -2.52 5.32
C PHE A 50 -10.67 -3.76 6.19
N GLY A 51 -11.12 -3.74 7.45
CA GLY A 51 -11.14 -4.89 8.34
C GLY A 51 -12.43 -5.70 8.23
N GLY A 52 -13.34 -5.28 7.36
CA GLY A 52 -14.66 -5.85 7.12
C GLY A 52 -15.63 -4.79 6.60
N PRO A 53 -16.90 -5.13 6.33
CA PRO A 53 -17.85 -4.19 5.69
C PRO A 53 -18.10 -2.93 6.52
N ASP A 54 -18.00 -3.02 7.84
CA ASP A 54 -18.31 -1.94 8.78
C ASP A 54 -17.10 -1.51 9.64
N VAL A 55 -15.90 -1.94 9.26
CA VAL A 55 -14.64 -1.59 9.94
C VAL A 55 -13.61 -1.13 8.93
N LEU A 56 -13.07 0.06 9.15
CA LEU A 56 -11.95 0.62 8.40
C LEU A 56 -10.81 0.90 9.40
N TRP A 57 -9.65 0.32 9.14
CA TRP A 57 -8.42 0.66 9.84
C TRP A 57 -7.78 1.86 9.15
N ALA A 58 -7.23 2.77 9.95
CA ALA A 58 -6.53 3.94 9.45
C ALA A 58 -5.35 4.25 10.35
N VAL A 59 -4.24 4.70 9.79
CA VAL A 59 -3.07 5.15 10.56
C VAL A 59 -2.85 6.64 10.39
N LYS A 60 -2.22 7.23 11.40
CA LYS A 60 -1.58 8.55 11.35
C LYS A 60 -0.09 8.37 11.49
N ASN A 61 0.65 9.18 10.74
CA ASN A 61 2.10 9.17 10.77
C ASN A 61 2.70 9.91 11.98
N GLY A 62 2.20 11.05 12.36
CA GLY A 62 2.79 11.86 13.42
C GLY A 62 1.78 12.40 14.45
N PRO A 63 1.70 11.84 15.71
CA PRO A 63 2.36 10.62 16.20
C PRO A 63 1.71 9.35 15.67
N GLY A 64 2.50 8.28 15.51
CA GLY A 64 2.05 6.99 15.03
C GLY A 64 0.84 6.45 15.78
N THR A 65 -0.34 6.52 15.17
CA THR A 65 -1.60 6.20 15.81
C THR A 65 -2.47 5.35 14.89
N LEU A 66 -2.93 4.21 15.40
CA LEU A 66 -3.87 3.35 14.70
C LEU A 66 -5.30 3.67 15.15
N TYR A 67 -6.17 3.92 14.20
CA TYR A 67 -7.61 4.07 14.41
C TYR A 67 -8.37 2.84 13.94
N ARG A 68 -9.37 2.45 14.70
CA ARG A 68 -10.44 1.58 14.28
C ARG A 68 -11.65 2.45 14.02
N LEU A 69 -12.01 2.59 12.76
CA LEU A 69 -13.17 3.39 12.36
C LEU A 69 -14.36 2.46 12.12
N VAL A 70 -15.55 2.92 12.50
CA VAL A 70 -16.81 2.22 12.31
C VAL A 70 -17.80 3.10 11.57
N ARG A 71 -18.76 2.46 10.89
CA ARG A 71 -19.80 3.20 10.15
C ARG A 71 -20.74 3.94 11.08
N ASN A 72 -21.08 5.17 10.65
CA ASN A 72 -22.17 5.95 11.17
C ASN A 72 -22.92 6.56 9.97
N GLY A 73 -23.94 5.86 9.50
CA GLY A 73 -24.61 6.18 8.23
C GLY A 73 -23.65 6.04 7.04
N SER A 74 -23.46 7.11 6.28
CA SER A 74 -22.52 7.17 5.15
C SER A 74 -21.08 7.51 5.55
N LYS A 75 -20.82 7.78 6.83
CA LYS A 75 -19.53 8.28 7.33
C LYS A 75 -18.82 7.25 8.17
N TRP A 76 -17.50 7.45 8.32
CA TRP A 76 -16.63 6.75 9.23
C TRP A 76 -16.30 7.62 10.43
N GLN A 77 -16.27 7.02 11.62
CA GLN A 77 -15.90 7.67 12.87
C GLN A 77 -15.07 6.74 13.75
N PRO A 78 -14.25 7.26 14.66
CA PRO A 78 -13.56 6.42 15.64
C PRO A 78 -14.56 5.54 16.41
N ASP A 79 -14.22 4.26 16.55
CA ASP A 79 -14.95 3.34 17.43
C ASP A 79 -14.86 3.83 18.88
N THR A 80 -15.96 3.86 19.61
CA THR A 80 -15.96 4.28 21.02
C THR A 80 -15.66 3.13 21.98
N ALA A 81 -15.68 1.87 21.50
CA ALA A 81 -15.43 0.69 22.31
C ALA A 81 -13.93 0.41 22.50
N ASN A 82 -13.58 -0.32 23.53
CA ASN A 82 -12.27 -0.93 23.76
C ASN A 82 -11.06 0.03 23.64
N GLY A 83 -11.27 1.32 23.97
CA GLY A 83 -10.22 2.34 23.98
C GLY A 83 -9.85 2.92 22.61
N TRP A 84 -10.70 2.74 21.59
CA TRP A 84 -10.46 3.23 20.23
C TRP A 84 -10.91 4.69 19.96
N SER A 85 -11.61 5.32 20.89
CA SER A 85 -12.21 6.66 20.68
C SER A 85 -11.23 7.77 20.26
N SER A 86 -9.96 7.62 20.56
CA SER A 86 -8.90 8.57 20.16
C SER A 86 -7.78 7.87 19.38
N GLY A 87 -8.06 6.70 18.83
CA GLY A 87 -7.03 5.81 18.30
C GLY A 87 -6.15 5.20 19.40
N LYS A 88 -5.20 4.38 18.99
CA LYS A 88 -4.21 3.76 19.88
C LYS A 88 -2.81 4.08 19.39
N GLN A 89 -1.97 4.59 20.29
CA GLN A 89 -0.61 4.92 19.97
C GLN A 89 0.20 3.67 19.64
N LEU A 90 0.92 3.72 18.54
CA LEU A 90 1.81 2.66 18.10
C LEU A 90 3.17 2.76 18.76
N ARG A 91 3.83 1.61 18.98
CA ARG A 91 5.21 1.50 19.47
C ARG A 91 5.91 0.36 18.75
N TYR A 92 7.22 0.48 18.60
CA TYR A 92 8.05 -0.63 18.14
C TYR A 92 7.93 -1.84 19.08
N ARG A 93 8.48 -2.98 18.66
CA ARG A 93 8.45 -4.23 19.45
C ARG A 93 9.09 -4.08 20.83
N SER A 94 10.01 -3.16 21.00
CA SER A 94 10.60 -2.82 22.30
C SER A 94 9.62 -2.20 23.30
N GLY A 95 8.42 -1.81 22.87
CA GLY A 95 7.44 -1.04 23.65
C GLY A 95 7.78 0.45 23.74
N LYS A 96 8.77 0.91 23.00
CA LYS A 96 9.26 2.29 22.99
C LYS A 96 9.31 2.82 21.56
N GLY A 97 9.60 4.10 21.43
CA GLY A 97 9.73 4.82 20.18
C GLY A 97 8.38 5.11 19.52
N ASP A 98 8.39 6.06 18.61
CA ASP A 98 7.22 6.48 17.84
C ASP A 98 7.47 6.09 16.38
N PRO A 99 6.78 5.05 15.85
CA PRO A 99 6.88 4.72 14.44
C PRO A 99 6.11 5.75 13.62
N ASP A 100 6.75 6.30 12.62
CA ASP A 100 6.11 7.11 11.59
C ASP A 100 5.36 6.14 10.65
N ALA A 101 4.08 5.90 10.95
CA ALA A 101 3.30 4.84 10.32
C ALA A 101 2.51 5.39 9.13
N GLU A 102 2.92 5.02 7.92
CA GLU A 102 2.35 5.55 6.68
C GLU A 102 1.29 4.62 6.07
N ALA A 103 1.43 3.32 6.25
CA ALA A 103 0.50 2.37 5.66
C ALA A 103 -0.06 1.38 6.68
N VAL A 104 -1.23 0.82 6.37
CA VAL A 104 -1.86 -0.23 7.19
C VAL A 104 -2.54 -1.29 6.34
N VAL A 105 -2.44 -2.56 6.74
CA VAL A 105 -3.24 -3.65 6.16
C VAL A 105 -3.79 -4.57 7.25
N ALA A 106 -5.06 -4.93 7.12
CA ALA A 106 -5.70 -5.96 7.94
C ALA A 106 -5.41 -7.35 7.37
N THR A 107 -4.90 -8.25 8.19
CA THR A 107 -4.56 -9.63 7.81
C THR A 107 -5.15 -10.64 8.78
N PRO A 108 -5.20 -11.94 8.44
CA PRO A 108 -5.61 -12.97 9.39
C PRO A 108 -4.77 -13.02 10.68
N ASP A 109 -3.51 -12.57 10.59
CA ASP A 109 -2.54 -12.60 11.70
C ASP A 109 -2.56 -11.32 12.56
N GLY A 110 -3.37 -10.33 12.21
CA GLY A 110 -3.49 -9.05 12.92
C GLY A 110 -3.45 -7.84 11.98
N VAL A 111 -3.30 -6.66 12.54
CA VAL A 111 -3.14 -5.42 11.78
C VAL A 111 -1.66 -5.12 11.65
N VAL A 112 -1.25 -4.82 10.43
CA VAL A 112 0.16 -4.57 10.07
C VAL A 112 0.29 -3.15 9.56
N ALA A 113 1.29 -2.41 10.06
CA ALA A 113 1.64 -1.09 9.55
C ALA A 113 3.03 -1.11 8.93
N ALA A 114 3.25 -0.31 7.90
CA ALA A 114 4.57 0.02 7.39
C ALA A 114 5.00 1.40 7.91
N THR A 115 6.32 1.61 8.05
CA THR A 115 6.89 2.87 8.55
C THR A 115 7.93 3.41 7.61
N GLU A 116 7.99 4.71 7.52
CA GLU A 116 8.94 5.44 6.70
C GLU A 116 10.22 5.75 7.46
N ARG A 117 10.08 6.32 8.64
CA ARG A 117 11.17 6.82 9.47
C ARG A 117 10.93 6.58 10.96
N ASP A 118 11.89 6.96 11.75
CA ASP A 118 11.76 7.01 13.20
C ASP A 118 11.11 8.36 13.60
N GLY A 119 9.87 8.35 14.06
CA GLY A 119 9.14 9.56 14.47
C GLY A 119 9.81 10.32 15.61
N ASP A 120 10.57 9.64 16.47
CA ASP A 120 11.40 10.29 17.51
C ASP A 120 12.67 10.93 16.94
N ASN A 121 13.09 10.54 15.73
CA ASN A 121 14.24 11.07 15.00
C ASN A 121 13.98 11.13 13.51
N SER A 122 13.20 12.10 13.08
CA SER A 122 12.68 12.27 11.73
C SER A 122 13.73 12.38 10.61
N LYS A 123 15.03 12.37 10.94
CA LYS A 123 16.13 12.31 9.96
C LYS A 123 16.64 10.89 9.71
N THR A 124 16.06 9.91 10.37
CA THR A 124 16.49 8.51 10.31
C THR A 124 15.42 7.66 9.62
N SER A 125 15.72 7.17 8.42
CA SER A 125 14.87 6.18 7.75
C SER A 125 14.73 4.93 8.62
N ALA A 126 13.50 4.45 8.76
CA ALA A 126 13.16 3.26 9.51
C ALA A 126 12.13 2.44 8.71
N LEU A 127 12.58 1.83 7.61
CA LEU A 127 11.76 1.09 6.66
C LEU A 127 11.37 -0.25 7.27
N LYS A 128 10.31 -0.23 8.09
CA LYS A 128 9.90 -1.38 8.89
C LYS A 128 8.47 -1.79 8.61
N VAL A 129 8.20 -3.06 8.85
CA VAL A 129 6.84 -3.61 8.90
C VAL A 129 6.58 -4.08 10.33
N LEU A 130 5.47 -3.65 10.91
CA LEU A 130 5.13 -3.83 12.32
C LEU A 130 3.76 -4.49 12.44
N ARG A 131 3.66 -5.64 13.10
CA ARG A 131 2.39 -6.31 13.34
C ARG A 131 1.88 -6.07 14.76
N TYR A 132 0.61 -5.71 14.88
CA TYR A 132 -0.05 -5.39 16.14
C TYR A 132 -1.20 -6.35 16.45
N ASP A 133 -1.34 -6.71 17.73
CA ASP A 133 -2.52 -7.32 18.27
C ASP A 133 -3.51 -6.25 18.72
N VAL A 134 -4.64 -6.19 18.06
CA VAL A 134 -5.66 -5.15 18.25
C VAL A 134 -6.83 -5.57 19.14
N SER A 135 -6.79 -6.78 19.69
CA SER A 135 -7.90 -7.38 20.47
C SER A 135 -8.07 -6.76 21.87
N GLY A 136 -7.02 -6.15 22.42
CA GLY A 136 -7.03 -5.61 23.78
C GLY A 136 -7.62 -4.21 23.92
N THR A 137 -7.76 -3.75 25.18
CA THR A 137 -8.29 -2.40 25.54
C THR A 137 -7.20 -1.37 25.79
N ALA A 138 -5.92 -1.74 25.72
CA ALA A 138 -4.79 -0.83 25.95
C ALA A 138 -4.82 0.33 24.95
N LYS A 139 -4.48 1.54 25.43
CA LYS A 139 -4.39 2.75 24.59
C LYS A 139 -3.09 2.84 23.79
N THR A 140 -2.13 1.97 24.10
CA THR A 140 -0.84 1.89 23.42
C THR A 140 -0.64 0.45 22.96
N LEU A 141 -0.24 0.28 21.71
CA LEU A 141 0.03 -1.01 21.09
C LEU A 141 1.53 -1.15 20.83
N SER A 142 2.18 -2.12 21.46
CA SER A 142 3.53 -2.53 21.10
C SER A 142 3.47 -3.60 20.02
N ALA A 143 4.30 -3.48 19.00
CA ALA A 143 4.35 -4.47 17.93
C ALA A 143 4.67 -5.87 18.48
N LYS A 144 3.93 -6.87 18.03
CA LYS A 144 4.16 -8.30 18.36
C LYS A 144 5.27 -8.89 17.50
N ALA A 145 5.38 -8.39 16.26
CA ALA A 145 6.47 -8.72 15.36
C ALA A 145 6.95 -7.43 14.67
N GLU A 146 8.23 -7.40 14.33
CA GLU A 146 8.89 -6.26 13.70
C GLU A 146 9.90 -6.82 12.69
N TRP A 147 9.84 -6.33 11.44
CA TRP A 147 10.75 -6.66 10.36
C TRP A 147 11.37 -5.37 9.85
N ASP A 148 12.67 -5.23 10.06
CA ASP A 148 13.45 -4.08 9.59
C ASP A 148 13.99 -4.39 8.18
N LEU A 149 13.39 -3.76 7.19
CA LEU A 149 13.71 -3.94 5.77
C LEU A 149 14.76 -2.94 5.27
N THR A 150 15.22 -2.02 6.12
CA THR A 150 16.10 -0.91 5.75
C THR A 150 17.38 -1.37 5.04
N ALA A 151 17.93 -2.51 5.45
CA ALA A 151 19.17 -3.05 4.84
C ALA A 151 18.94 -3.75 3.49
N ASP A 152 17.71 -4.16 3.18
CA ASP A 152 17.37 -4.90 1.95
C ASP A 152 16.81 -3.98 0.86
N LEU A 153 16.24 -2.85 1.24
CA LEU A 153 15.66 -1.86 0.35
C LEU A 153 16.72 -0.86 -0.14
N PRO A 154 16.48 -0.16 -1.26
CA PRO A 154 17.32 0.95 -1.68
C PRO A 154 17.44 2.00 -0.56
N LYS A 155 18.62 2.63 -0.49
CA LYS A 155 18.84 3.72 0.46
C LYS A 155 18.08 4.96 0.00
N VAL A 156 17.24 5.49 0.86
CA VAL A 156 16.37 6.65 0.60
C VAL A 156 16.58 7.75 1.66
N SER A 157 16.08 8.95 1.38
CA SER A 157 15.93 9.99 2.38
C SER A 157 14.93 9.53 3.45
N ALA A 158 14.92 10.20 4.59
CA ALA A 158 14.02 9.84 5.69
C ALA A 158 12.54 10.16 5.40
N ASN A 159 12.25 10.89 4.33
CA ASN A 159 10.88 11.24 3.88
C ASN A 159 10.60 10.76 2.45
N ASP A 160 11.17 9.62 2.06
CA ASP A 160 10.94 9.00 0.74
C ASP A 160 10.88 7.47 0.91
N GLY A 161 10.32 7.01 2.04
CA GLY A 161 10.41 5.63 2.53
C GLY A 161 9.28 4.71 2.13
N LEU A 162 8.81 3.90 3.10
CA LEU A 162 7.69 2.98 2.89
C LEU A 162 6.37 3.69 3.17
N GLU A 163 5.63 3.95 2.10
CA GLU A 163 4.31 4.59 2.13
C GLU A 163 3.16 3.59 1.99
N ALA A 164 3.45 2.35 1.57
CA ALA A 164 2.40 1.40 1.24
C ALA A 164 2.66 0.02 1.82
N VAL A 165 1.58 -0.67 2.23
CA VAL A 165 1.62 -2.09 2.56
C VAL A 165 0.32 -2.80 2.16
N SER A 166 0.44 -3.92 1.45
CA SER A 166 -0.67 -4.81 1.13
C SER A 166 -0.33 -6.26 1.49
N TRP A 167 -1.34 -7.12 1.50
CA TRP A 167 -1.17 -8.55 1.77
C TRP A 167 -1.93 -9.38 0.74
N ILE A 168 -1.24 -10.36 0.14
CA ILE A 168 -1.83 -11.25 -0.84
C ILE A 168 -1.73 -12.69 -0.32
N PRO A 169 -2.87 -13.43 -0.22
CA PRO A 169 -2.84 -14.80 0.26
C PRO A 169 -2.09 -15.72 -0.69
N ASP A 170 -1.38 -16.70 -0.16
CA ASP A 170 -0.63 -17.71 -0.91
C ASP A 170 -1.48 -18.42 -1.96
N SER A 171 -2.73 -18.70 -1.61
CA SER A 171 -3.68 -19.35 -2.51
C SER A 171 -3.95 -18.52 -3.78
N ALA A 172 -4.00 -17.20 -3.66
CA ALA A 172 -4.19 -16.31 -4.81
C ALA A 172 -2.93 -16.25 -5.69
N LEU A 173 -1.75 -16.14 -5.08
CA LEU A 173 -0.48 -16.12 -5.79
C LEU A 173 -0.23 -17.44 -6.54
N THR A 174 -0.45 -18.58 -5.89
CA THR A 174 -0.28 -19.90 -6.51
C THR A 174 -1.30 -20.15 -7.62
N ALA A 175 -2.57 -19.76 -7.41
CA ALA A 175 -3.62 -19.90 -8.41
C ALA A 175 -3.36 -19.07 -9.68
N LYS A 176 -2.65 -17.94 -9.55
CA LYS A 176 -2.27 -17.08 -10.69
C LYS A 176 -0.93 -17.47 -11.32
N GLY A 177 -0.23 -18.47 -10.78
CA GLY A 177 1.07 -18.91 -11.28
C GLY A 177 2.19 -17.89 -11.02
N PHE A 178 2.09 -17.12 -9.93
CA PHE A 178 3.13 -16.16 -9.55
C PHE A 178 4.49 -16.85 -9.44
N VAL A 179 5.53 -16.24 -10.00
CA VAL A 179 6.89 -16.75 -10.03
C VAL A 179 7.73 -16.07 -8.94
N ASP A 180 8.35 -16.88 -8.12
CA ASP A 180 9.38 -16.45 -7.18
C ASP A 180 10.65 -16.05 -7.96
N GLN A 181 10.96 -14.77 -7.97
CA GLN A 181 12.11 -14.23 -8.72
C GLN A 181 13.45 -14.72 -8.17
N ARG A 182 13.51 -15.09 -6.89
CA ARG A 182 14.73 -15.60 -6.24
C ARG A 182 15.07 -17.01 -6.72
N THR A 183 14.06 -17.87 -6.85
CA THR A 183 14.22 -19.26 -7.29
C THR A 183 14.02 -19.43 -8.80
N LYS A 184 13.40 -18.44 -9.46
CA LYS A 184 12.99 -18.46 -10.88
C LYS A 184 12.06 -19.63 -11.20
N ALA A 185 11.22 -20.00 -10.23
CA ALA A 185 10.27 -21.10 -10.29
C ALA A 185 8.89 -20.61 -9.80
N PRO A 186 7.80 -21.34 -10.08
CA PRO A 186 6.48 -21.03 -9.50
C PRO A 186 6.59 -20.89 -7.98
N TYR A 187 5.93 -19.86 -7.45
CA TYR A 187 5.93 -19.59 -6.01
C TYR A 187 5.39 -20.78 -5.24
N ASN A 188 6.15 -21.22 -4.26
CA ASN A 188 5.80 -22.32 -3.37
C ASN A 188 5.85 -21.84 -1.92
N PRO A 189 4.70 -21.66 -1.24
CA PRO A 189 4.65 -21.24 0.16
C PRO A 189 5.47 -22.12 1.11
N GLY A 190 5.56 -23.43 0.83
CA GLY A 190 6.34 -24.38 1.61
C GLY A 190 7.85 -24.09 1.64
N SER A 191 8.35 -23.25 0.73
CA SER A 191 9.75 -22.80 0.73
C SER A 191 10.04 -21.70 1.77
N TYR A 192 9.01 -21.15 2.41
CA TYR A 192 9.07 -20.03 3.35
C TYR A 192 8.46 -20.41 4.70
N PRO A 193 9.04 -21.32 5.47
CA PRO A 193 8.48 -21.77 6.74
C PRO A 193 8.33 -20.58 7.70
N GLY A 194 7.18 -20.51 8.37
CA GLY A 194 6.88 -19.47 9.34
C GLY A 194 6.33 -18.16 8.77
N HIS A 195 6.20 -17.98 7.44
CA HIS A 195 5.74 -16.73 6.83
C HIS A 195 4.22 -16.47 6.96
N GLY A 196 3.47 -17.38 7.55
CA GLY A 196 2.01 -17.27 7.65
C GLY A 196 1.33 -17.83 6.41
N THR A 197 0.36 -17.12 5.85
CA THR A 197 -0.53 -17.59 4.78
C THR A 197 -0.54 -16.67 3.55
N GLY A 198 0.44 -15.78 3.43
CA GLY A 198 0.55 -14.87 2.29
C GLY A 198 1.83 -14.05 2.28
N LEU A 199 2.04 -13.32 1.21
CA LEU A 199 3.13 -12.37 1.07
C LEU A 199 2.68 -10.95 1.43
N TYR A 200 3.59 -10.21 2.06
CA TYR A 200 3.45 -8.78 2.27
C TYR A 200 4.14 -8.03 1.15
N LEU A 201 3.43 -7.08 0.57
CA LEU A 201 3.94 -6.20 -0.46
C LEU A 201 4.12 -4.81 0.13
N VAL A 202 5.28 -4.22 -0.01
CA VAL A 202 5.53 -2.85 0.42
C VAL A 202 5.87 -1.98 -0.77
N GLY A 203 5.36 -0.76 -0.79
CA GLY A 203 5.68 0.27 -1.78
C GLY A 203 6.72 1.23 -1.25
N LEU A 204 7.73 1.54 -2.06
CA LEU A 204 8.75 2.53 -1.75
C LEU A 204 8.46 3.80 -2.52
N GLU A 205 8.18 4.89 -1.81
CA GLU A 205 7.80 6.18 -2.37
C GLU A 205 8.81 6.65 -3.43
N SER A 206 10.08 6.72 -3.05
CA SER A 206 11.15 7.34 -3.83
C SER A 206 11.34 6.81 -5.27
N ASN A 207 10.76 5.66 -5.62
CA ASN A 207 11.02 5.03 -6.91
C ASN A 207 9.84 4.28 -7.52
N GLY A 208 8.66 4.33 -6.92
CA GLY A 208 7.47 3.65 -7.41
C GLY A 208 7.58 2.13 -7.48
N MET A 209 8.55 1.52 -6.77
CA MET A 209 8.77 0.07 -6.78
C MET A 209 8.02 -0.63 -5.66
N ILE A 210 7.55 -1.83 -5.96
CA ILE A 210 6.88 -2.74 -5.03
C ILE A 210 7.80 -3.91 -4.74
N TYR A 211 7.91 -4.28 -3.45
CA TYR A 211 8.75 -5.38 -2.97
C TYR A 211 7.89 -6.39 -2.20
N ALA A 212 7.91 -7.66 -2.64
CA ALA A 212 7.13 -8.73 -2.03
C ALA A 212 7.99 -9.56 -1.08
N TYR A 213 7.52 -9.73 0.16
CA TYR A 213 8.25 -10.41 1.23
C TYR A 213 7.46 -11.56 1.85
N ALA A 214 8.13 -12.67 2.09
CA ALA A 214 7.75 -13.69 3.05
C ALA A 214 8.31 -13.27 4.43
N LEU A 215 7.43 -12.85 5.36
CA LEU A 215 7.79 -12.38 6.69
C LEU A 215 7.58 -13.50 7.72
N ASP A 216 8.64 -13.93 8.41
CA ASP A 216 8.53 -14.92 9.49
C ASP A 216 7.68 -14.35 10.64
N GLN A 217 6.53 -14.95 10.92
CA GLN A 217 5.54 -14.47 11.88
C GLN A 217 6.04 -14.47 13.34
N ALA A 218 7.14 -15.14 13.63
CA ALA A 218 7.85 -14.99 14.90
C ALA A 218 8.58 -13.63 15.02
N GLY A 219 8.78 -12.93 13.89
CA GLY A 219 9.39 -11.60 13.78
C GLY A 219 10.88 -11.65 13.51
N GLY A 220 11.37 -10.60 12.85
CA GLY A 220 12.77 -10.32 12.60
C GLY A 220 13.37 -10.95 11.34
N LYS A 221 12.92 -12.13 10.90
CA LYS A 221 13.40 -12.75 9.66
C LYS A 221 12.43 -12.49 8.51
N TYR A 222 12.98 -12.27 7.33
CA TYR A 222 12.21 -12.09 6.11
C TYR A 222 12.99 -12.62 4.90
N THR A 223 12.28 -12.84 3.82
CA THR A 223 12.88 -13.16 2.52
C THR A 223 12.16 -12.36 1.43
N ARG A 224 12.89 -11.56 0.67
CA ARG A 224 12.34 -10.92 -0.53
C ARG A 224 12.13 -11.96 -1.61
N VAL A 225 10.89 -12.08 -2.09
CA VAL A 225 10.46 -13.05 -3.10
C VAL A 225 10.48 -12.44 -4.49
N ALA A 226 10.07 -11.17 -4.60
CA ALA A 226 10.03 -10.44 -5.86
C ALA A 226 10.14 -8.93 -5.67
N SER A 227 10.42 -8.21 -6.78
CA SER A 227 10.27 -6.77 -6.89
C SER A 227 9.81 -6.41 -8.30
N PHE A 228 8.95 -5.39 -8.42
CA PHE A 228 8.40 -4.95 -9.70
C PHE A 228 7.95 -3.50 -9.63
N ALA A 229 7.88 -2.82 -10.78
CA ALA A 229 7.43 -1.43 -10.86
C ALA A 229 5.91 -1.35 -10.76
N SER A 230 5.39 -0.33 -10.10
CA SER A 230 3.96 -0.03 -10.05
C SER A 230 3.43 0.58 -11.35
N GLY A 231 4.30 1.20 -12.14
CA GLY A 231 3.94 2.03 -13.29
C GLY A 231 3.67 3.49 -12.93
N LEU A 232 3.84 3.86 -11.65
CA LEU A 232 3.79 5.22 -11.14
C LEU A 232 5.19 5.67 -10.71
N ASP A 233 5.42 6.97 -10.69
CA ASP A 233 6.69 7.55 -10.25
C ASP A 233 6.87 7.47 -8.74
N SER A 234 5.77 7.46 -8.00
CA SER A 234 5.68 7.35 -6.54
C SER A 234 4.51 6.45 -6.13
N ILE A 235 4.55 5.89 -4.92
CA ILE A 235 3.47 5.06 -4.36
C ILE A 235 3.17 5.51 -2.94
N MET A 236 1.90 5.85 -2.68
CA MET A 236 1.40 6.19 -1.34
C MET A 236 0.56 5.09 -0.72
N GLU A 237 -0.09 4.24 -1.52
CA GLU A 237 -0.85 3.11 -0.97
C GLU A 237 -0.89 1.92 -1.94
N LEU A 238 -1.04 0.72 -1.38
CA LEU A 238 -1.24 -0.55 -2.08
C LEU A 238 -2.47 -1.26 -1.56
N GLU A 239 -3.40 -1.61 -2.45
CA GLU A 239 -4.60 -2.36 -2.07
C GLU A 239 -4.79 -3.59 -2.96
N TYR A 240 -4.85 -4.78 -2.35
CA TYR A 240 -5.15 -6.01 -3.08
C TYR A 240 -6.66 -6.26 -3.14
N GLU A 241 -7.23 -6.12 -4.31
CA GLU A 241 -8.64 -6.39 -4.57
C GLU A 241 -8.87 -7.89 -4.84
N ALA A 242 -9.19 -8.63 -3.79
CA ALA A 242 -9.29 -10.09 -3.84
C ALA A 242 -10.35 -10.60 -4.86
N SER A 243 -11.42 -9.85 -5.10
CA SER A 243 -12.49 -10.25 -6.03
C SER A 243 -12.06 -10.25 -7.50
N THR A 244 -11.11 -9.39 -7.87
CA THR A 244 -10.58 -9.30 -9.25
C THR A 244 -9.18 -9.91 -9.36
N GLY A 245 -8.49 -10.07 -8.24
CA GLY A 245 -7.09 -10.50 -8.19
C GLY A 245 -6.12 -9.42 -8.66
N LYS A 246 -6.53 -8.16 -8.66
CA LYS A 246 -5.70 -7.00 -9.01
C LYS A 246 -5.07 -6.39 -7.76
N LEU A 247 -3.84 -5.93 -7.91
CA LEU A 247 -3.18 -5.04 -6.96
C LEU A 247 -3.32 -3.62 -7.49
N TRP A 248 -3.85 -2.73 -6.68
CA TRP A 248 -3.90 -1.29 -6.92
C TRP A 248 -2.68 -0.64 -6.29
N ALA A 249 -2.04 0.26 -7.02
CA ALA A 249 -1.07 1.21 -6.52
C ALA A 249 -1.63 2.61 -6.73
N VAL A 250 -1.50 3.47 -5.75
CA VAL A 250 -2.07 4.83 -5.76
C VAL A 250 -0.97 5.82 -5.42
N CYS A 251 -0.99 6.95 -6.10
CA CYS A 251 -0.11 8.09 -5.86
C CYS A 251 -0.95 9.30 -5.39
N ASP A 252 -0.29 10.23 -4.74
CA ASP A 252 -0.85 11.48 -4.21
C ASP A 252 -0.90 12.61 -5.26
N ASP A 253 -0.95 13.87 -4.80
CA ASP A 253 -0.95 15.07 -5.64
C ASP A 253 0.37 15.26 -6.44
N ASN A 254 1.50 14.67 -6.01
CA ASN A 254 2.76 14.71 -6.76
C ASN A 254 2.66 14.04 -8.13
N CYS A 255 1.77 13.06 -8.30
CA CYS A 255 1.44 12.47 -9.61
C CYS A 255 -0.04 12.69 -9.99
N GLY A 256 -0.66 13.76 -9.51
CA GLY A 256 -2.03 14.12 -9.87
C GLY A 256 -3.12 13.19 -9.35
N GLY A 257 -2.83 12.36 -8.33
CA GLY A 257 -3.77 11.38 -7.76
C GLY A 257 -3.98 10.17 -8.65
N ASP A 258 -3.04 9.85 -9.51
CA ASP A 258 -3.11 8.73 -10.44
C ASP A 258 -3.08 7.38 -9.70
N SER A 259 -3.64 6.37 -10.33
CA SER A 259 -3.57 4.99 -9.85
C SER A 259 -3.25 4.01 -10.95
N ALA A 260 -2.62 2.90 -10.59
CA ALA A 260 -2.33 1.79 -11.47
C ALA A 260 -2.91 0.50 -10.95
N THR A 261 -3.35 -0.37 -11.84
CA THR A 261 -3.68 -1.76 -11.50
C THR A 261 -2.64 -2.71 -12.06
N LEU A 262 -2.26 -3.69 -11.26
CA LEU A 262 -1.33 -4.75 -11.66
C LEU A 262 -2.00 -6.12 -11.48
N ALA A 263 -1.62 -7.06 -12.33
CA ALA A 263 -2.01 -8.46 -12.19
C ALA A 263 -0.84 -9.37 -12.58
N VAL A 264 -0.89 -10.62 -12.12
CA VAL A 264 0.09 -11.63 -12.54
C VAL A 264 -0.14 -11.97 -14.00
N ASP A 265 0.87 -11.78 -14.81
CA ASP A 265 0.86 -12.03 -16.26
C ASP A 265 1.13 -13.50 -16.63
N GLY A 266 1.19 -13.81 -17.93
CA GLY A 266 1.48 -15.15 -18.43
C GLY A 266 2.90 -15.68 -18.14
N GLN A 267 3.81 -14.81 -17.67
CA GLN A 267 5.15 -15.15 -17.24
C GLN A 267 5.25 -15.33 -15.71
N GLY A 268 4.15 -15.09 -15.00
CA GLY A 268 4.08 -15.18 -13.54
C GLY A 268 4.63 -13.95 -12.80
N ALA A 269 4.76 -12.82 -13.48
CA ALA A 269 5.17 -11.56 -12.89
C ALA A 269 4.00 -10.59 -12.72
N PHE A 270 4.01 -9.75 -11.68
CA PHE A 270 3.09 -8.63 -11.64
C PHE A 270 3.46 -7.62 -12.74
N ALA A 271 2.48 -7.29 -13.57
CA ALA A 271 2.60 -6.31 -14.64
C ALA A 271 1.44 -5.33 -14.58
N VAL A 272 1.70 -4.07 -14.96
CA VAL A 272 0.67 -3.02 -15.05
C VAL A 272 -0.37 -3.43 -16.10
N THR A 273 -1.63 -3.38 -15.74
CA THR A 273 -2.77 -3.72 -16.63
C THR A 273 -3.53 -2.49 -17.09
N ALA A 274 -3.53 -1.43 -16.29
CA ALA A 274 -4.10 -0.13 -16.65
C ALA A 274 -3.57 0.96 -15.69
N THR A 275 -3.62 2.21 -16.15
CA THR A 275 -3.44 3.41 -15.33
C THR A 275 -4.70 4.27 -15.44
N TYR A 276 -5.02 4.98 -14.37
CA TYR A 276 -6.25 5.76 -14.25
C TYR A 276 -5.96 7.12 -13.66
N ASP A 277 -6.65 8.13 -14.18
CA ASP A 277 -6.76 9.42 -13.52
C ASP A 277 -7.55 9.25 -12.21
N ARG A 278 -7.40 10.17 -11.25
CA ARG A 278 -8.31 10.26 -10.11
C ARG A 278 -9.76 10.53 -10.54
N PRO A 279 -10.79 10.22 -9.74
CA PRO A 279 -12.17 10.60 -10.04
C PRO A 279 -12.25 12.10 -10.34
N SER A 280 -12.93 12.51 -11.39
CA SER A 280 -12.98 13.93 -11.81
C SER A 280 -13.64 14.87 -10.77
N GLY A 281 -14.37 14.31 -9.82
CA GLY A 281 -14.92 15.05 -8.66
C GLY A 281 -13.98 15.08 -7.44
N MET A 282 -12.81 14.47 -7.51
CA MET A 282 -11.77 14.51 -6.48
C MET A 282 -10.83 15.69 -6.79
N PRO A 283 -10.75 16.71 -5.92
CA PRO A 283 -9.69 17.70 -6.03
C PRO A 283 -8.31 17.08 -5.89
N ASP A 284 -7.29 17.84 -6.24
CA ASP A 284 -5.90 17.42 -6.08
C ASP A 284 -5.47 17.60 -4.64
N TYR A 285 -5.77 16.60 -3.83
CA TYR A 285 -5.43 16.55 -2.42
C TYR A 285 -4.25 15.62 -2.20
N ASN A 286 -3.53 15.82 -1.11
CA ASN A 286 -2.49 14.90 -0.65
C ASN A 286 -3.13 13.61 -0.09
N ASN A 287 -3.63 12.75 -1.00
CA ASN A 287 -4.28 11.49 -0.63
C ASN A 287 -3.23 10.40 -0.49
N GLU A 288 -2.87 10.05 0.75
CA GLU A 288 -1.86 9.04 1.05
C GLU A 288 -2.46 7.65 1.30
N GLY A 289 -3.74 7.57 1.71
CA GLY A 289 -4.39 6.29 1.96
C GLY A 289 -5.47 5.95 0.95
N PHE A 290 -5.63 4.66 0.66
CA PHE A 290 -6.65 4.14 -0.25
C PHE A 290 -7.12 2.75 0.17
N ALA A 291 -8.44 2.54 0.25
CA ALA A 291 -9.01 1.24 0.56
C ALA A 291 -10.25 0.94 -0.29
N ILE A 292 -10.39 -0.33 -0.71
CA ILE A 292 -11.52 -0.84 -1.51
C ILE A 292 -12.36 -1.78 -0.66
N SER A 293 -13.65 -1.50 -0.51
CA SER A 293 -14.58 -2.41 0.15
C SER A 293 -14.70 -3.74 -0.62
N ALA A 294 -14.65 -4.85 0.09
CA ALA A 294 -14.92 -6.16 -0.51
C ALA A 294 -16.40 -6.32 -0.93
N THR A 295 -17.30 -5.49 -0.40
CA THR A 295 -18.74 -5.59 -0.65
C THR A 295 -19.10 -4.88 -1.96
N CYS A 296 -19.63 -5.64 -2.92
CA CYS A 296 -20.27 -5.09 -4.11
C CYS A 296 -21.77 -4.85 -3.84
N ALA A 297 -22.23 -3.62 -3.99
CA ALA A 297 -23.64 -3.25 -3.85
C ALA A 297 -24.08 -2.46 -5.07
N SER A 298 -25.16 -2.89 -5.71
CA SER A 298 -25.72 -2.22 -6.91
C SER A 298 -24.68 -2.02 -8.04
N GLY A 299 -23.77 -2.98 -8.20
CA GLY A 299 -22.73 -2.96 -9.25
C GLY A 299 -21.49 -2.12 -8.93
N THR A 300 -21.42 -1.55 -7.72
CA THR A 300 -20.26 -0.76 -7.28
C THR A 300 -19.75 -1.19 -5.91
N LYS A 301 -18.48 -0.91 -5.64
CA LYS A 301 -17.83 -1.00 -4.33
C LYS A 301 -17.58 0.41 -3.82
N GLN A 302 -17.62 0.60 -2.52
CA GLN A 302 -17.11 1.81 -1.91
C GLN A 302 -15.59 1.80 -1.98
N VAL A 303 -15.01 2.95 -2.30
CA VAL A 303 -13.60 3.26 -2.08
C VAL A 303 -13.49 4.43 -1.12
N VAL A 304 -12.42 4.43 -0.33
CA VAL A 304 -12.13 5.51 0.62
C VAL A 304 -10.69 5.94 0.42
N TRP A 305 -10.46 7.25 0.41
CA TRP A 305 -9.13 7.87 0.42
C TRP A 305 -8.91 8.58 1.74
N ALA A 306 -7.66 8.60 2.22
CA ALA A 306 -7.23 9.43 3.34
C ALA A 306 -6.45 10.64 2.82
N ASP A 307 -6.80 11.81 3.31
CA ASP A 307 -6.20 13.11 2.99
C ASP A 307 -5.35 13.55 4.18
N ASP A 308 -4.03 13.55 4.01
CA ASP A 308 -3.08 14.00 5.04
C ASP A 308 -3.32 15.46 5.44
N GLY A 309 -3.65 16.31 4.48
CA GLY A 309 -3.91 17.73 4.67
C GLY A 309 -5.15 18.06 5.49
N ASN A 310 -6.08 17.11 5.69
CA ASN A 310 -7.40 17.34 6.32
C ASN A 310 -8.16 18.52 5.69
N GLU A 311 -8.21 18.54 4.38
CA GLU A 311 -8.75 19.66 3.61
C GLU A 311 -10.23 19.94 3.93
N SER A 312 -10.54 21.21 4.19
CA SER A 312 -11.87 21.64 4.64
C SER A 312 -12.37 20.95 5.91
N GLY A 313 -11.45 20.45 6.76
CA GLY A 313 -11.76 19.75 8.01
C GLY A 313 -12.16 18.30 7.83
N HIS A 314 -11.84 17.69 6.72
CA HIS A 314 -12.16 16.29 6.43
C HIS A 314 -10.91 15.52 6.01
N ALA A 315 -10.61 14.46 6.72
CA ALA A 315 -9.49 13.55 6.44
C ALA A 315 -9.88 12.37 5.55
N LEU A 316 -11.17 12.10 5.35
CA LEU A 316 -11.61 10.98 4.52
C LEU A 316 -12.53 11.44 3.38
N ARG A 317 -12.30 10.85 2.22
CA ARG A 317 -13.14 10.97 1.04
C ARG A 317 -13.66 9.60 0.63
N ALA A 318 -14.90 9.53 0.14
CA ALA A 318 -15.47 8.31 -0.40
C ALA A 318 -15.98 8.52 -1.82
N GLY A 319 -15.78 7.50 -2.62
CA GLY A 319 -16.28 7.36 -3.97
C GLY A 319 -16.72 5.93 -4.26
N THR A 320 -16.84 5.62 -5.53
CA THR A 320 -17.22 4.27 -5.98
C THR A 320 -16.27 3.74 -7.04
N LEU A 321 -16.13 2.41 -7.06
CA LEU A 321 -15.43 1.63 -8.07
C LEU A 321 -16.41 0.61 -8.65
N SER A 322 -16.39 0.37 -9.95
CA SER A 322 -17.19 -0.71 -10.57
C SER A 322 -16.74 -2.07 -10.06
N CYS A 323 -17.68 -3.00 -9.88
CA CYS A 323 -17.35 -4.32 -9.30
C CYS A 323 -16.54 -5.25 -10.23
N GLY A 324 -16.43 -4.93 -11.51
CA GLY A 324 -15.75 -5.78 -12.50
C GLY A 324 -16.66 -6.83 -13.10
#